data_55870ff3e87c8c72a4786c5dbd69c848
#
_entry.id   55870ff3e87c8c72a4786c5dbd69c848
#
_cell.length_a   1.000
_cell.length_b   1.000
_cell.length_c   1.000
_cell.angle_alpha   90.00
_cell.angle_beta   90.00
_cell.angle_gamma   90.00
#
_symmetry.space_group_name_H-M   'P 1'
#
loop_
_entity.id
_entity.type
_entity.pdbx_description
1 polymer ?
#
loop_
_entity_poly.entity_id
_entity_poly.type
_entity_poly.pdbx_seq_one_letter_code
_entity_poly.pdbx_strand_id
1 'polypeptide(L)'
;MYYLAKEAIDLGHEANTLYLASYQTAGRGRFQRSFYSPQGGIYMTLHLKPNLPYDKLPSYTLLVAGAVYKAIKNLTLIDVDIKWVNDIYLNNHKIGGILTEAMTSVETGLVTDIIIGVGINFTINDFPQELKEKAASLFKTPAPITRNELIIETWRTFFETPAEELLYLYKKQSF
;
A
#
# COMPACT_ATOMS: atom_id res chain seq x y z
N MET A 1 -9.67 7.42 0.69
CA MET A 1 -9.48 6.12 1.41
C MET A 1 -9.05 6.31 2.85
N TYR A 2 -7.92 6.96 3.12
CA TYR A 2 -7.45 7.23 4.49
C TYR A 2 -8.50 7.89 5.39
N TYR A 3 -9.11 8.97 4.94
CA TYR A 3 -10.13 9.69 5.72
C TYR A 3 -11.37 8.84 5.97
N LEU A 4 -11.80 8.01 5.01
CA LEU A 4 -12.93 7.09 5.21
C LEU A 4 -12.62 6.01 6.26
N ALA A 5 -11.40 5.46 6.25
CA ALA A 5 -10.99 4.50 7.27
C ALA A 5 -10.91 5.15 8.66
N LYS A 6 -10.41 6.38 8.75
CA LYS A 6 -10.36 7.14 10.00
C LYS A 6 -11.77 7.44 10.54
N GLU A 7 -12.67 7.93 9.69
CA GLU A 7 -14.06 8.17 10.06
C GLU A 7 -14.76 6.87 10.52
N ALA A 8 -14.51 5.75 9.84
CA ALA A 8 -15.03 4.45 10.25
C ALA A 8 -14.54 4.01 11.65
N ILE A 9 -13.25 4.29 11.97
CA ILE A 9 -12.70 4.06 13.31
C ILE A 9 -13.41 4.93 14.35
N ASP A 10 -13.55 6.22 14.06
CA ASP A 10 -14.23 7.17 14.96
C ASP A 10 -15.70 6.79 15.20
N LEU A 11 -16.35 6.14 14.23
CA LEU A 11 -17.71 5.59 14.33
C LEU A 11 -17.75 4.19 14.95
N GLY A 12 -16.64 3.60 15.34
CA GLY A 12 -16.56 2.30 16.00
C GLY A 12 -16.76 1.09 15.06
N HIS A 13 -16.51 1.25 13.76
CA HIS A 13 -16.58 0.13 12.82
C HIS A 13 -15.54 -0.95 13.12
N GLU A 14 -15.85 -2.19 12.72
CA GLU A 14 -14.99 -3.34 12.96
C GLU A 14 -13.63 -3.21 12.24
N ALA A 15 -12.60 -3.72 12.89
CA ALA A 15 -11.26 -3.86 12.33
C ALA A 15 -11.19 -5.03 11.32
N ASN A 16 -10.02 -5.23 10.72
CA ASN A 16 -9.76 -6.18 9.66
C ASN A 16 -10.62 -5.90 8.41
N THR A 17 -10.88 -4.61 8.18
CA THR A 17 -11.68 -4.12 7.06
C THR A 17 -10.76 -3.55 5.98
N LEU A 18 -11.00 -3.99 4.75
CA LEU A 18 -10.31 -3.47 3.56
C LEU A 18 -11.25 -2.51 2.81
N TYR A 19 -10.83 -1.25 2.72
CA TYR A 19 -11.51 -0.20 1.95
C TYR A 19 -10.88 -0.12 0.56
N LEU A 20 -11.72 -0.09 -0.48
CA LEU A 20 -11.29 0.02 -1.87
C LEU A 20 -11.92 1.25 -2.54
N ALA A 21 -11.16 1.89 -3.43
CA ALA A 21 -11.68 2.95 -4.28
C ALA A 21 -11.16 2.80 -5.71
N SER A 22 -11.96 3.20 -6.69
CA SER A 22 -11.57 3.26 -8.11
C SER A 22 -10.80 4.54 -8.46
N TYR A 23 -10.94 5.59 -7.66
CA TYR A 23 -10.19 6.86 -7.73
C TYR A 23 -10.23 7.58 -6.38
N GLN A 24 -9.39 8.58 -6.18
CA GLN A 24 -9.41 9.43 -4.99
C GLN A 24 -9.32 10.91 -5.39
N THR A 25 -10.14 11.75 -4.76
CA THR A 25 -10.12 13.20 -4.95
C THR A 25 -9.04 13.88 -4.11
N ALA A 26 -8.63 13.24 -3.00
CA ALA A 26 -7.62 13.74 -2.07
C ALA A 26 -6.70 12.59 -1.63
N GLY A 27 -6.03 11.95 -2.59
CA GLY A 27 -5.03 10.90 -2.29
C GLY A 27 -3.87 11.46 -1.47
N ARG A 28 -3.48 10.75 -0.41
CA ARG A 28 -2.48 11.18 0.56
C ARG A 28 -1.29 10.25 0.59
N GLY A 29 -0.09 10.83 0.56
CA GLY A 29 1.18 10.17 0.80
C GLY A 29 1.83 10.67 2.10
N ARG A 30 3.07 10.25 2.36
CA ARG A 30 3.86 10.69 3.51
C ARG A 30 4.13 12.21 3.47
N PHE A 31 4.30 12.80 4.65
CA PHE A 31 4.56 14.23 4.80
C PHE A 31 3.50 15.11 4.14
N GLN A 32 2.24 14.67 4.16
CA GLN A 32 1.09 15.37 3.56
C GLN A 32 1.22 15.63 2.04
N ARG A 33 2.12 14.94 1.35
CA ARG A 33 2.21 15.02 -0.11
C ARG A 33 0.95 14.41 -0.74
N SER A 34 0.49 15.00 -1.82
CA SER A 34 -0.60 14.43 -2.61
C SER A 34 -0.13 13.15 -3.32
N PHE A 35 -1.05 12.19 -3.47
CA PHE A 35 -0.86 11.00 -4.29
C PHE A 35 -1.89 11.04 -5.41
N TYR A 36 -1.43 11.21 -6.66
CA TYR A 36 -2.30 11.25 -7.84
C TYR A 36 -3.04 9.93 -8.00
N SER A 37 -4.36 9.97 -7.96
CA SER A 37 -5.20 8.77 -7.83
C SER A 37 -6.37 8.77 -8.82
N PRO A 38 -6.13 8.80 -10.14
CA PRO A 38 -7.20 8.74 -11.15
C PRO A 38 -7.74 7.32 -11.31
N GLN A 39 -8.74 7.16 -12.15
CA GLN A 39 -9.17 5.83 -12.60
C GLN A 39 -7.99 5.09 -13.28
N GLY A 40 -7.99 3.76 -13.20
CA GLY A 40 -6.90 2.92 -13.69
C GLY A 40 -5.84 2.56 -12.64
N GLY A 41 -5.93 3.13 -11.44
CA GLY A 41 -5.12 2.72 -10.28
C GLY A 41 -5.81 1.69 -9.39
N ILE A 42 -5.05 1.16 -8.43
CA ILE A 42 -5.53 0.40 -7.28
C ILE A 42 -5.31 1.26 -6.05
N TYR A 43 -6.37 1.55 -5.31
CA TYR A 43 -6.32 2.31 -4.06
C TYR A 43 -7.03 1.52 -2.99
N MET A 44 -6.26 1.09 -2.00
CA MET A 44 -6.75 0.23 -0.93
C MET A 44 -6.21 0.69 0.41
N THR A 45 -7.02 0.52 1.45
CA THR A 45 -6.66 0.85 2.82
C THR A 45 -7.14 -0.26 3.74
N LEU A 46 -6.21 -0.90 4.43
CA LEU A 46 -6.50 -1.92 5.45
C LEU A 46 -6.50 -1.28 6.83
N HIS A 47 -7.53 -1.55 7.63
CA HIS A 47 -7.62 -1.19 9.03
C HIS A 47 -7.40 -2.41 9.91
N LEU A 48 -6.47 -2.30 10.86
CA LEU A 48 -6.14 -3.33 11.85
C LEU A 48 -6.22 -2.76 13.27
N LYS A 49 -6.49 -3.62 14.26
CA LYS A 49 -6.48 -3.30 15.70
C LYS A 49 -5.46 -4.17 16.45
N PRO A 50 -4.19 -3.80 16.48
CA PRO A 50 -3.15 -4.62 17.12
C PRO A 50 -3.25 -4.62 18.65
N ASN A 51 -3.67 -3.52 19.27
CA ASN A 51 -3.68 -3.34 20.74
C ASN A 51 -2.34 -3.69 21.40
N LEU A 52 -1.26 -3.19 20.86
CA LEU A 52 0.12 -3.45 21.28
C LEU A 52 0.85 -2.16 21.62
N PRO A 53 1.87 -2.21 22.51
CA PRO A 53 2.83 -1.12 22.65
C PRO A 53 3.53 -0.82 21.32
N TYR A 54 3.88 0.44 21.09
CA TYR A 54 4.49 0.88 19.83
C TYR A 54 5.77 0.11 19.47
N ASP A 55 6.61 -0.19 20.46
CA ASP A 55 7.87 -0.92 20.31
C ASP A 55 7.68 -2.41 19.97
N LYS A 56 6.48 -2.93 20.12
CA LYS A 56 6.10 -4.32 19.78
C LYS A 56 5.38 -4.44 18.44
N LEU A 57 5.11 -3.32 17.76
CA LEU A 57 4.46 -3.37 16.46
C LEU A 57 5.38 -3.96 15.39
N PRO A 58 4.85 -4.81 14.51
CA PRO A 58 5.53 -5.18 13.29
C PRO A 58 5.81 -3.96 12.40
N SER A 59 6.85 -4.03 11.60
CA SER A 59 7.17 -2.99 10.60
C SER A 59 6.21 -3.07 9.40
N TYR A 60 4.93 -2.76 9.61
CA TYR A 60 3.86 -2.94 8.62
C TYR A 60 4.19 -2.39 7.24
N THR A 61 4.79 -1.20 7.15
CA THR A 61 5.20 -0.62 5.85
C THR A 61 6.12 -1.56 5.08
N LEU A 62 7.11 -2.16 5.75
CA LEU A 62 8.09 -3.05 5.13
C LEU A 62 7.45 -4.39 4.75
N LEU A 63 6.60 -4.92 5.62
CA LEU A 63 5.88 -6.17 5.37
C LEU A 63 4.94 -6.04 4.16
N VAL A 64 4.20 -4.95 4.08
CA VAL A 64 3.28 -4.70 2.96
C VAL A 64 4.05 -4.44 1.66
N ALA A 65 5.20 -3.74 1.71
CA ALA A 65 6.04 -3.58 0.52
C ALA A 65 6.58 -4.92 0.00
N GLY A 66 7.03 -5.79 0.90
CA GLY A 66 7.43 -7.17 0.56
C GLY A 66 6.27 -7.98 -0.02
N ALA A 67 5.06 -7.83 0.54
CA ALA A 67 3.87 -8.50 0.04
C ALA A 67 3.45 -8.01 -1.35
N VAL A 68 3.48 -6.71 -1.60
CA VAL A 68 3.21 -6.12 -2.94
C VAL A 68 4.22 -6.64 -3.97
N TYR A 69 5.52 -6.62 -3.63
CA TYR A 69 6.55 -7.18 -4.50
C TYR A 69 6.26 -8.64 -4.84
N LYS A 70 6.05 -9.48 -3.82
CA LYS A 70 5.80 -10.92 -4.01
C LYS A 70 4.53 -11.19 -4.81
N ALA A 71 3.45 -10.42 -4.56
CA ALA A 71 2.20 -10.53 -5.30
C ALA A 71 2.37 -10.20 -6.79
N ILE A 72 3.05 -9.10 -7.12
CA ILE A 72 3.36 -8.73 -8.51
C ILE A 72 4.20 -9.82 -9.16
N LYS A 73 5.24 -10.30 -8.47
CA LYS A 73 6.14 -11.34 -8.99
C LYS A 73 5.41 -12.66 -9.26
N ASN A 74 4.54 -13.08 -8.35
CA ASN A 74 3.77 -14.33 -8.49
C ASN A 74 2.82 -14.30 -9.68
N LEU A 75 2.16 -13.16 -9.91
CA LEU A 75 1.14 -13.04 -10.96
C LEU A 75 1.71 -12.71 -12.35
N THR A 76 2.89 -12.08 -12.42
CA THR A 76 3.34 -11.47 -13.67
C THR A 76 4.78 -11.76 -14.04
N LEU A 77 5.57 -12.31 -13.13
CA LEU A 77 7.02 -12.49 -13.21
C LEU A 77 7.82 -11.16 -13.29
N ILE A 78 7.16 -10.00 -13.18
CA ILE A 78 7.82 -8.70 -13.16
C ILE A 78 8.58 -8.54 -11.83
N ASP A 79 9.83 -8.10 -11.90
CA ASP A 79 10.58 -7.64 -10.74
C ASP A 79 10.39 -6.14 -10.58
N VAL A 80 9.90 -5.72 -9.43
CA VAL A 80 9.82 -4.31 -9.04
C VAL A 80 10.85 -4.03 -7.95
N ASP A 81 11.31 -2.79 -7.89
CA ASP A 81 12.22 -2.33 -6.86
C ASP A 81 11.46 -1.61 -5.74
N ILE A 82 12.05 -1.57 -4.56
CA ILE A 82 11.49 -0.84 -3.44
C ILE A 82 12.45 0.31 -3.09
N LYS A 83 11.99 1.54 -3.28
CA LYS A 83 12.72 2.70 -2.80
C LYS A 83 12.41 2.93 -1.34
N TRP A 84 13.45 2.93 -0.53
CA TRP A 84 13.35 3.16 0.92
C TRP A 84 12.49 4.38 1.24
N VAL A 85 11.46 4.26 2.04
CA VAL A 85 11.04 3.12 2.87
C VAL A 85 9.73 2.52 2.34
N ASN A 86 9.03 3.15 1.40
CA ASN A 86 7.62 2.93 1.15
C ASN A 86 7.16 3.08 -0.31
N ASP A 87 8.08 3.29 -1.23
CA ASP A 87 7.73 3.52 -2.63
C ASP A 87 8.10 2.31 -3.51
N ILE A 88 7.20 1.92 -4.39
CA ILE A 88 7.39 0.83 -5.36
C ILE A 88 7.78 1.42 -6.71
N TYR A 89 8.83 0.89 -7.30
CA TYR A 89 9.43 1.37 -8.55
C TYR A 89 9.48 0.27 -9.60
N LEU A 90 9.35 0.67 -10.85
CA LEU A 90 9.62 -0.15 -12.03
C LEU A 90 10.39 0.69 -13.06
N ASN A 91 11.55 0.21 -13.51
CA ASN A 91 12.40 0.91 -14.47
C ASN A 91 12.67 2.38 -14.09
N ASN A 92 13.06 2.62 -12.85
CA ASN A 92 13.33 3.93 -12.26
C ASN A 92 12.12 4.89 -12.15
N HIS A 93 10.90 4.42 -12.39
CA HIS A 93 9.69 5.21 -12.23
C HIS A 93 8.85 4.68 -11.07
N LYS A 94 8.29 5.58 -10.30
CA LYS A 94 7.38 5.23 -9.20
C LYS A 94 6.07 4.69 -9.75
N ILE A 95 5.73 3.46 -9.38
CA ILE A 95 4.46 2.81 -9.75
C ILE A 95 3.52 2.66 -8.56
N GLY A 96 3.97 2.93 -7.34
CA GLY A 96 3.12 2.82 -6.17
C GLY A 96 3.75 3.39 -4.91
N GLY A 97 2.95 3.43 -3.86
CA GLY A 97 3.40 3.86 -2.54
C GLY A 97 2.55 3.29 -1.42
N ILE A 98 3.14 3.19 -0.24
CA ILE A 98 2.53 2.66 0.96
C ILE A 98 2.56 3.74 2.04
N LEU A 99 1.45 3.91 2.74
CA LEU A 99 1.33 4.83 3.87
C LEU A 99 0.76 4.07 5.07
N THR A 100 1.53 3.97 6.14
CA THR A 100 1.09 3.37 7.39
C THR A 100 1.00 4.45 8.45
N GLU A 101 -0.14 4.55 9.13
CA GLU A 101 -0.35 5.45 10.25
C GLU A 101 -0.96 4.68 11.43
N ALA A 102 -0.51 5.04 12.63
CA ALA A 102 -0.93 4.43 13.90
C ALA A 102 -1.70 5.44 14.74
N MET A 103 -2.73 4.97 15.44
CA MET A 103 -3.44 5.71 16.48
C MET A 103 -3.13 5.10 17.84
N THR A 104 -2.80 5.93 18.80
CA THR A 104 -2.43 5.51 20.14
C THR A 104 -3.45 6.03 21.16
N SER A 105 -3.91 5.17 22.07
CA SER A 105 -4.72 5.58 23.20
C SER A 105 -3.87 6.34 24.21
N VAL A 106 -4.31 7.52 24.59
CA VAL A 106 -3.65 8.33 25.63
C VAL A 106 -3.75 7.66 27.01
N GLU A 107 -4.84 6.93 27.25
CA GLU A 107 -5.09 6.27 28.55
C GLU A 107 -4.21 5.04 28.77
N THR A 108 -4.02 4.22 27.72
CA THR A 108 -3.33 2.93 27.84
C THR A 108 -1.91 2.95 27.29
N GLY A 109 -1.55 3.95 26.47
CA GLY A 109 -0.29 4.00 25.74
C GLY A 109 -0.16 2.95 24.63
N LEU A 110 -1.23 2.19 24.37
CA LEU A 110 -1.23 1.16 23.32
C LEU A 110 -1.62 1.75 21.96
N VAL A 111 -1.07 1.19 20.91
CA VAL A 111 -1.55 1.44 19.55
C VAL A 111 -2.84 0.64 19.36
N THR A 112 -3.94 1.37 19.26
CA THR A 112 -5.29 0.81 19.14
C THR A 112 -5.62 0.47 17.70
N ASP A 113 -5.20 1.30 16.76
CA ASP A 113 -5.55 1.17 15.36
C ASP A 113 -4.36 1.44 14.45
N ILE A 114 -4.28 0.68 13.37
CA ILE A 114 -3.31 0.85 12.27
C ILE A 114 -4.10 0.99 10.98
N ILE A 115 -3.78 2.02 10.21
CA ILE A 115 -4.29 2.25 8.86
C ILE A 115 -3.14 2.07 7.87
N ILE A 116 -3.29 1.13 6.94
CA ILE A 116 -2.29 0.83 5.90
C ILE A 116 -2.88 1.16 4.54
N GLY A 117 -2.49 2.30 3.97
CA GLY A 117 -2.86 2.70 2.61
C GLY A 117 -1.85 2.17 1.59
N VAL A 118 -2.34 1.60 0.51
CA VAL A 118 -1.54 1.17 -0.64
C VAL A 118 -2.15 1.76 -1.91
N GLY A 119 -1.35 2.51 -2.66
CA GLY A 119 -1.69 3.02 -3.98
C GLY A 119 -0.78 2.41 -5.04
N ILE A 120 -1.35 1.85 -6.11
CA ILE A 120 -0.60 1.30 -7.24
C ILE A 120 -1.14 1.91 -8.53
N ASN A 121 -0.26 2.49 -9.31
CA ASN A 121 -0.55 2.91 -10.68
C ASN A 121 -0.64 1.65 -11.56
N PHE A 122 -1.85 1.12 -11.74
CA PHE A 122 -2.03 -0.18 -12.38
C PHE A 122 -2.02 -0.07 -13.92
N THR A 123 -2.95 0.76 -14.47
CA THR A 123 -3.04 1.04 -15.92
C THR A 123 -3.40 2.52 -16.17
N ILE A 124 -2.75 3.43 -15.46
CA ILE A 124 -2.94 4.87 -15.66
C ILE A 124 -2.21 5.26 -16.94
N ASN A 125 -2.92 5.76 -17.94
CA ASN A 125 -2.36 6.09 -19.25
C ASN A 125 -1.87 7.54 -19.32
N ASP A 126 -2.42 8.44 -18.53
CA ASP A 126 -2.08 9.85 -18.57
C ASP A 126 -1.73 10.39 -17.19
N PHE A 127 -0.51 10.89 -17.06
CA PHE A 127 -0.02 11.54 -15.85
C PHE A 127 0.10 13.04 -16.10
N PRO A 128 -0.17 13.88 -15.09
CA PRO A 128 0.14 15.30 -15.14
C PRO A 128 1.62 15.55 -15.53
N GLN A 129 1.88 16.66 -16.19
CA GLN A 129 3.21 16.96 -16.74
C GLN A 129 4.34 16.84 -15.72
N GLU A 130 4.09 17.28 -14.48
CA GLU A 130 5.04 17.20 -13.37
C GLU A 130 5.36 15.78 -12.88
N LEU A 131 4.55 14.79 -13.26
CA LEU A 131 4.71 13.38 -12.89
C LEU A 131 5.21 12.50 -14.03
N LYS A 132 5.15 12.95 -15.29
CA LYS A 132 5.48 12.12 -16.48
C LYS A 132 6.87 11.49 -16.45
N GLU A 133 7.85 12.18 -15.88
CA GLU A 133 9.22 11.67 -15.76
C GLU A 133 9.50 10.93 -14.44
N LYS A 134 8.55 10.93 -13.52
CA LYS A 134 8.74 10.39 -12.16
C LYS A 134 7.86 9.18 -11.86
N ALA A 135 6.73 9.07 -12.54
CA ALA A 135 5.75 8.02 -12.30
C ALA A 135 5.45 7.24 -13.59
N ALA A 136 5.12 5.98 -13.40
CA ALA A 136 4.64 5.10 -14.45
C ALA A 136 3.54 4.19 -13.93
N SER A 137 2.91 3.44 -14.81
CA SER A 137 2.01 2.35 -14.47
C SER A 137 2.71 1.00 -14.54
N LEU A 138 2.21 0.07 -13.73
CA LEU A 138 2.68 -1.32 -13.73
C LEU A 138 2.45 -1.97 -15.10
N PHE A 139 1.32 -1.68 -15.74
CA PHE A 139 0.98 -2.19 -17.07
C PHE A 139 0.56 -1.08 -18.02
N LYS A 140 0.72 -1.38 -19.31
CA LYS A 140 -0.02 -0.72 -20.39
C LYS A 140 -1.38 -1.42 -20.55
N THR A 141 -2.33 -0.77 -21.19
CA THR A 141 -3.62 -1.37 -21.51
C THR A 141 -3.53 -2.18 -22.82
N PRO A 142 -4.03 -3.44 -22.87
CA PRO A 142 -4.64 -4.19 -21.78
C PRO A 142 -3.62 -4.78 -20.80
N ALA A 143 -3.98 -4.85 -19.52
CA ALA A 143 -3.16 -5.52 -18.52
C ALA A 143 -3.29 -7.05 -18.63
N PRO A 144 -2.23 -7.83 -18.29
CA PRO A 144 -2.28 -9.30 -18.33
C PRO A 144 -3.07 -9.92 -17.19
N ILE A 145 -3.35 -9.16 -16.15
CA ILE A 145 -4.12 -9.54 -14.96
C ILE A 145 -5.15 -8.45 -14.63
N THR A 146 -6.13 -8.77 -13.81
CA THR A 146 -7.11 -7.82 -13.29
C THR A 146 -6.63 -7.12 -12.03
N ARG A 147 -7.21 -5.97 -11.71
CA ARG A 147 -6.96 -5.26 -10.44
C ARG A 147 -7.33 -6.13 -9.24
N ASN A 148 -8.45 -6.87 -9.33
CA ASN A 148 -8.90 -7.73 -8.24
C ASN A 148 -7.92 -8.88 -7.95
N GLU A 149 -7.33 -9.49 -8.98
CA GLU A 149 -6.30 -10.51 -8.79
C GLU A 149 -5.10 -9.95 -8.01
N LEU A 150 -4.63 -8.76 -8.35
CA LEU A 150 -3.50 -8.16 -7.63
C LEU A 150 -3.88 -7.74 -6.19
N ILE A 151 -5.10 -7.22 -5.97
CA ILE A 151 -5.60 -6.88 -4.63
C ILE A 151 -5.63 -8.13 -3.75
N ILE A 152 -6.28 -9.19 -4.23
CA ILE A 152 -6.41 -10.46 -3.49
C ILE A 152 -5.04 -11.05 -3.21
N GLU A 153 -4.17 -11.14 -4.22
CA GLU A 153 -2.84 -11.72 -4.05
C GLU A 153 -1.98 -10.93 -3.07
N THR A 154 -2.07 -9.59 -3.09
CA THR A 154 -1.33 -8.73 -2.15
C THR A 154 -1.70 -9.03 -0.70
N TRP A 155 -2.99 -9.04 -0.38
CA TRP A 155 -3.42 -9.24 1.00
C TRP A 155 -3.33 -10.70 1.44
N ARG A 156 -3.57 -11.65 0.53
CA ARG A 156 -3.28 -13.07 0.80
C ARG A 156 -1.80 -13.27 1.15
N THR A 157 -0.91 -12.74 0.34
CA THR A 157 0.53 -12.79 0.58
C THR A 157 0.91 -12.13 1.91
N PHE A 158 0.32 -10.98 2.23
CA PHE A 158 0.58 -10.29 3.50
C PHE A 158 0.19 -11.12 4.72
N PHE A 159 -0.97 -11.79 4.69
CA PHE A 159 -1.47 -12.55 5.83
C PHE A 159 -0.91 -13.97 5.93
N GLU A 160 -0.57 -14.61 4.80
CA GLU A 160 -0.17 -16.02 4.76
C GLU A 160 1.35 -16.22 4.72
N THR A 161 2.13 -15.20 4.34
CA THR A 161 3.59 -15.30 4.27
C THR A 161 4.22 -14.94 5.62
N PRO A 162 5.20 -15.72 6.12
CA PRO A 162 5.93 -15.37 7.33
C PRO A 162 6.56 -13.97 7.24
N ALA A 163 6.48 -13.19 8.31
CA ALA A 163 7.01 -11.82 8.36
C ALA A 163 8.49 -11.74 8.00
N GLU A 164 9.27 -12.74 8.41
CA GLU A 164 10.70 -12.83 8.12
C GLU A 164 10.98 -12.94 6.61
N GLU A 165 10.16 -13.70 5.89
CA GLU A 165 10.26 -13.83 4.44
C GLU A 165 9.91 -12.49 3.75
N LEU A 166 8.83 -11.83 4.16
CA LEU A 166 8.46 -10.54 3.61
C LEU A 166 9.54 -9.47 3.86
N LEU A 167 10.14 -9.46 5.05
CA LEU A 167 11.25 -8.55 5.36
C LEU A 167 12.51 -8.88 4.56
N TYR A 168 12.79 -10.16 4.32
CA TYR A 168 13.90 -10.58 3.45
C TYR A 168 13.69 -10.07 2.02
N LEU A 169 12.50 -10.26 1.45
CA LEU A 169 12.14 -9.78 0.12
C LEU A 169 12.22 -8.25 0.03
N TYR A 170 11.71 -7.55 1.04
CA TYR A 170 11.85 -6.10 1.14
C TYR A 170 13.32 -5.66 1.07
N LYS A 171 14.18 -6.25 1.91
CA LYS A 171 15.60 -5.91 1.93
C LYS A 171 16.30 -6.21 0.61
N LYS A 172 15.99 -7.34 0.00
CA LYS A 172 16.56 -7.78 -1.27
C LYS A 172 16.23 -6.83 -2.42
N GLN A 173 15.03 -6.25 -2.43
CA GLN A 173 14.54 -5.36 -3.49
C GLN A 173 14.74 -3.87 -3.17
N SER A 174 15.25 -3.53 -1.98
CA SER A 174 15.44 -2.13 -1.57
C SER A 174 16.72 -1.53 -2.16
N PHE A 175 16.62 -0.25 -2.55
CA PHE A 175 17.74 0.57 -3.01
C PHE A 175 17.67 1.98 -2.42
#